data_dbd8fd02652ec13e6352cb0cb6f5960a
#
_entry.id   dbd8fd02652ec13e6352cb0cb6f5960a
#
_cell.length_a   1.000
_cell.length_b   1.000
_cell.length_c   1.000
_cell.angle_alpha   90.00
_cell.angle_beta   90.00
_cell.angle_gamma   90.00
#
_symmetry.space_group_name_H-M   'P 1'
#
loop_
_entity.id
_entity.type
_entity.pdbx_description
1 polymer ?
#
loop_
_entity_poly.entity_id
_entity_poly.type
_entity_poly.pdbx_seq_one_letter_code
_entity_poly.pdbx_strand_id
1 'polypeptide(L)'
;MILTKVQNEVRFLVVGPLSKSGVIHYGADAEILWIKFKLGVFMPHLPVRQFLNRETPLPNASGQSFWLKGAAWQFPDSENSDTFINRLVHDEVLVLDRLVSGILQNQIPLASLSPRTVRHRFLRATGLSQSYIFQYERANRAVAYLQQG
;
A
#
# COMPACT_ATOMS: atom_id res chain seq x y z
N MET A 1 4.71 0.27 -2.21
CA MET A 1 6.12 0.70 -2.08
C MET A 1 6.68 0.93 -3.48
N ILE A 2 7.57 1.87 -3.63
CA ILE A 2 8.18 2.18 -4.92
C ILE A 2 9.69 2.23 -4.73
N LEU A 3 10.40 1.42 -5.49
CA LEU A 3 11.85 1.52 -5.63
C LEU A 3 12.14 2.19 -6.96
N THR A 4 12.95 3.22 -6.94
CA THR A 4 13.45 3.88 -8.14
C THR A 4 14.97 3.81 -8.14
N LYS A 5 15.54 3.48 -9.28
CA LYS A 5 16.98 3.51 -9.51
C LYS A 5 17.26 4.39 -10.72
N VAL A 6 18.02 5.44 -10.49
CA VAL A 6 18.48 6.37 -11.53
C VAL A 6 19.99 6.43 -11.45
N GLN A 7 20.67 5.99 -12.50
CA GLN A 7 22.12 5.83 -12.48
C GLN A 7 22.56 4.93 -11.29
N ASN A 8 23.28 5.48 -10.30
CA ASN A 8 23.72 4.77 -9.11
C ASN A 8 22.93 5.12 -7.84
N GLU A 9 21.90 5.97 -7.96
CA GLU A 9 21.08 6.36 -6.82
C GLU A 9 19.84 5.48 -6.73
N VAL A 10 19.69 4.79 -5.60
CA VAL A 10 18.51 3.98 -5.29
C VAL A 10 17.70 4.69 -4.21
N ARG A 11 16.41 4.90 -4.48
CA ARG A 11 15.44 5.43 -3.53
C ARG A 11 14.32 4.43 -3.33
N PHE A 12 13.99 4.13 -2.11
CA PHE A 12 12.88 3.27 -1.77
C PHE A 12 11.87 4.01 -0.91
N LEU A 13 10.62 4.05 -1.35
CA LEU A 13 9.56 4.87 -0.77
C LEU A 13 8.40 3.98 -0.31
N VAL A 14 7.82 4.32 0.83
CA VAL A 14 6.46 3.87 1.19
C VAL A 14 5.50 4.96 0.77
N VAL A 15 4.57 4.62 -0.12
CA VAL A 15 3.51 5.52 -0.57
C VAL A 15 2.22 5.11 0.11
N GLY A 16 1.58 6.05 0.77
CA GLY A 16 0.29 5.84 1.42
C GLY A 16 -0.86 5.76 0.43
N PRO A 17 -2.07 5.53 0.93
CA PRO A 17 -3.26 5.55 0.09
C PRO A 17 -3.40 6.90 -0.61
N LEU A 18 -3.71 6.85 -1.90
CA LEU A 18 -3.94 8.06 -2.71
C LEU A 18 -5.45 8.26 -2.87
N SER A 19 -5.97 9.37 -2.38
CA SER A 19 -7.36 9.79 -2.57
C SER A 19 -7.50 10.84 -3.67
N LYS A 20 -6.40 11.23 -4.29
CA LYS A 20 -6.33 12.18 -5.40
C LYS A 20 -5.43 11.59 -6.48
N SER A 21 -5.76 11.89 -7.74
CA SER A 21 -4.86 11.63 -8.85
C SER A 21 -3.64 12.55 -8.78
N GLY A 22 -2.51 12.05 -9.25
CA GLY A 22 -1.28 12.81 -9.35
C GLY A 22 -0.42 12.28 -10.50
N VAL A 23 0.52 13.09 -10.92
CA VAL A 23 1.52 12.70 -11.92
C VAL A 23 2.86 12.61 -11.21
N ILE A 24 3.56 11.51 -11.42
CA ILE A 24 4.91 11.32 -10.91
C ILE A 24 5.83 11.35 -12.13
N HIS A 25 6.85 12.19 -12.07
CA HIS A 25 7.85 12.31 -13.12
C HIS A 25 9.10 11.51 -12.72
N TYR A 26 9.54 10.66 -13.62
CA TYR A 26 10.80 9.92 -13.48
C TYR A 26 11.76 10.34 -14.60
N GLY A 27 13.07 10.25 -14.35
CA GLY A 27 14.08 10.44 -15.38
C GLY A 27 13.94 9.41 -16.51
N ALA A 28 14.42 9.74 -17.71
CA ALA A 28 14.27 8.89 -18.91
C ALA A 28 14.85 7.48 -18.74
N ASP A 29 15.91 7.33 -17.93
CA ASP A 29 16.61 6.04 -17.69
C ASP A 29 16.29 5.46 -16.31
N ALA A 30 15.14 5.78 -15.73
CA ALA A 30 14.76 5.29 -14.41
C ALA A 30 14.27 3.83 -14.48
N GLU A 31 14.89 2.95 -13.70
CA GLU A 31 14.34 1.63 -13.39
C GLU A 31 13.38 1.78 -12.22
N ILE A 32 12.15 1.23 -12.35
CA ILE A 32 11.11 1.37 -11.33
C ILE A 32 10.52 0.01 -10.99
N LEU A 33 10.58 -0.36 -9.71
CA LEU A 33 9.82 -1.49 -9.18
C LEU A 33 8.67 -0.95 -8.31
N TRP A 34 7.44 -1.23 -8.72
CA TRP A 34 6.26 -0.79 -7.98
C TRP A 34 5.52 -1.98 -7.35
N ILE A 35 5.60 -2.09 -6.03
CA ILE A 35 4.91 -3.10 -5.24
C ILE A 35 3.62 -2.49 -4.70
N LYS A 36 2.48 -2.94 -5.24
CA LYS A 36 1.14 -2.50 -4.82
C LYS A 36 0.52 -3.53 -3.88
N PHE A 37 0.01 -3.08 -2.74
CA PHE A 37 -0.71 -3.92 -1.80
C PHE A 37 -2.23 -3.80 -2.00
N LYS A 38 -2.95 -4.89 -1.75
CA LYS A 38 -4.42 -4.87 -1.70
C LYS A 38 -4.90 -4.04 -0.51
N LEU A 39 -6.09 -3.47 -0.63
CA LEU A 39 -6.72 -2.77 0.50
C LEU A 39 -6.88 -3.72 1.69
N GLY A 40 -6.60 -3.19 2.88
CA GLY A 40 -6.56 -3.97 4.11
C GLY A 40 -5.17 -4.47 4.50
N VAL A 41 -4.17 -4.40 3.60
CA VAL A 41 -2.76 -4.63 3.94
C VAL A 41 -2.14 -3.32 4.39
N PHE A 42 -1.49 -3.32 5.54
CA PHE A 42 -0.87 -2.12 6.11
C PHE A 42 0.36 -2.47 6.95
N MET A 43 1.14 -1.46 7.29
CA MET A 43 2.30 -1.56 8.20
C MET A 43 1.90 -1.03 9.58
N PRO A 44 1.80 -1.87 10.62
CA PRO A 44 1.33 -1.43 11.95
C PRO A 44 2.18 -0.34 12.59
N HIS A 45 3.49 -0.32 12.30
CA HIS A 45 4.44 0.66 12.79
C HIS A 45 4.44 1.99 12.03
N LEU A 46 3.74 2.05 10.89
CA LEU A 46 3.56 3.27 10.09
C LEU A 46 2.05 3.61 10.07
N PRO A 47 1.57 4.56 10.89
CA PRO A 47 0.15 4.90 10.93
C PRO A 47 -0.35 5.42 9.58
N VAL A 48 -1.18 4.65 8.90
CA VAL A 48 -1.63 4.89 7.51
C VAL A 48 -2.22 6.29 7.31
N ARG A 49 -2.90 6.84 8.34
CA ARG A 49 -3.46 8.19 8.31
C ARG A 49 -2.43 9.30 8.10
N GLN A 50 -1.21 9.12 8.59
CA GLN A 50 -0.14 10.11 8.44
C GLN A 50 0.45 10.11 7.03
N PHE A 51 0.20 9.03 6.28
CA PHE A 51 0.70 8.84 4.92
C PHE A 51 -0.37 9.02 3.83
N LEU A 52 -1.58 9.41 4.18
CA LEU A 52 -2.62 9.67 3.18
C LEU A 52 -2.16 10.79 2.22
N ASN A 53 -2.13 10.46 0.92
CA ASN A 53 -1.58 11.33 -0.15
C ASN A 53 -0.13 11.77 0.08
N ARG A 54 0.66 10.97 0.76
CA ARG A 54 2.07 11.24 1.06
C ARG A 54 2.93 10.02 0.79
N GLU A 55 4.19 10.29 0.59
CA GLU A 55 5.25 9.30 0.52
C GLU A 55 6.26 9.53 1.64
N THR A 56 6.98 8.49 2.01
CA THR A 56 8.05 8.55 2.98
C THR A 56 9.23 7.76 2.45
N PRO A 57 10.40 8.40 2.28
CA PRO A 57 11.60 7.68 1.91
C PRO A 57 12.03 6.78 3.09
N LEU A 58 12.43 5.57 2.75
CA LEU A 58 13.08 4.67 3.70
C LEU A 58 14.59 4.98 3.71
N PRO A 59 15.19 5.16 4.90
CA PRO A 59 16.60 5.49 4.99
C PRO A 59 17.48 4.36 4.44
N ASN A 60 18.50 4.69 3.65
CA ASN A 60 19.50 3.71 3.22
C ASN A 60 20.31 3.21 4.41
N ALA A 61 20.51 1.90 4.48
CA ALA A 61 21.43 1.27 5.44
C ALA A 61 22.81 1.03 4.81
N SER A 62 22.82 0.72 3.50
CA SER A 62 24.01 0.59 2.66
C SER A 62 23.64 0.81 1.20
N GLY A 63 24.59 0.68 0.27
CA GLY A 63 24.32 0.79 -1.17
C GLY A 63 23.32 -0.25 -1.71
N GLN A 64 23.03 -1.32 -0.96
CA GLN A 64 22.13 -2.41 -1.38
C GLN A 64 21.02 -2.70 -0.35
N SER A 65 20.88 -1.86 0.67
CA SER A 65 19.92 -2.10 1.75
C SER A 65 19.37 -0.80 2.33
N PHE A 66 18.21 -0.92 2.99
CA PHE A 66 17.49 0.17 3.63
C PHE A 66 17.03 -0.22 5.04
N TRP A 67 16.70 0.78 5.86
CA TRP A 67 16.16 0.56 7.20
C TRP A 67 14.63 0.52 7.18
N LEU A 68 14.06 -0.53 7.78
CA LEU A 68 12.61 -0.63 8.00
C LEU A 68 12.34 -1.37 9.32
N LYS A 69 11.50 -0.79 10.18
CA LYS A 69 11.12 -1.36 11.50
C LYS A 69 12.35 -1.78 12.34
N GLY A 70 13.42 -0.98 12.31
CA GLY A 70 14.61 -1.22 13.12
C GLY A 70 15.58 -2.30 12.58
N ALA A 71 15.31 -2.85 11.39
CA ALA A 71 16.18 -3.84 10.74
C ALA A 71 16.65 -3.35 9.36
N ALA A 72 17.80 -3.82 8.93
CA ALA A 72 18.30 -3.61 7.58
C ALA A 72 17.70 -4.66 6.63
N TRP A 73 17.18 -4.20 5.50
CA TRP A 73 16.54 -5.00 4.47
C TRP A 73 17.23 -4.78 3.14
N GLN A 74 17.45 -5.85 2.40
CA GLN A 74 17.95 -5.73 1.03
C GLN A 74 16.88 -5.11 0.13
N PHE A 75 17.30 -4.32 -0.84
CA PHE A 75 16.40 -3.79 -1.85
C PHE A 75 15.79 -4.94 -2.65
N PRO A 76 14.46 -4.95 -2.85
CA PRO A 76 13.83 -5.91 -3.73
C PRO A 76 14.12 -5.61 -5.20
N ASP A 77 14.13 -6.64 -6.02
CA ASP A 77 14.15 -6.60 -7.46
C ASP A 77 13.01 -7.45 -8.04
N SER A 78 12.95 -7.57 -9.36
CA SER A 78 11.91 -8.36 -10.04
C SER A 78 11.98 -9.86 -9.70
N GLU A 79 13.16 -10.38 -9.39
CA GLU A 79 13.38 -11.82 -9.16
C GLU A 79 13.10 -12.21 -7.71
N ASN A 80 13.38 -11.31 -6.75
CA ASN A 80 13.25 -11.60 -5.32
C ASN A 80 12.02 -10.95 -4.65
N SER A 81 11.18 -10.24 -5.39
CA SER A 81 10.04 -9.49 -4.85
C SER A 81 9.08 -10.36 -4.01
N ASP A 82 8.80 -11.58 -4.43
CA ASP A 82 7.93 -12.51 -3.69
C ASP A 82 8.57 -12.93 -2.36
N THR A 83 9.85 -13.27 -2.37
CA THR A 83 10.61 -13.61 -1.16
C THR A 83 10.66 -12.42 -0.21
N PHE A 84 10.88 -11.23 -0.73
CA PHE A 84 10.85 -9.99 0.04
C PHE A 84 9.49 -9.76 0.71
N ILE A 85 8.39 -9.89 -0.03
CA ILE A 85 7.03 -9.74 0.52
C ILE A 85 6.73 -10.79 1.58
N ASN A 86 7.06 -12.06 1.31
CA ASN A 86 6.86 -13.14 2.28
C ASN A 86 7.60 -12.87 3.59
N ARG A 87 8.82 -12.35 3.52
CA ARG A 87 9.57 -11.97 4.71
C ARG A 87 8.94 -10.80 5.45
N LEU A 88 8.46 -9.76 4.74
CA LEU A 88 7.71 -8.65 5.36
C LEU A 88 6.47 -9.12 6.12
N VAL A 89 5.77 -10.13 5.58
CA VAL A 89 4.60 -10.73 6.23
C VAL A 89 5.03 -11.59 7.43
N HIS A 90 6.06 -12.43 7.28
CA HIS A 90 6.58 -13.29 8.33
C HIS A 90 7.05 -12.47 9.55
N ASP A 91 7.75 -11.36 9.32
CA ASP A 91 8.30 -10.49 10.37
C ASP A 91 7.26 -9.45 10.86
N GLU A 92 5.99 -9.62 10.50
CA GLU A 92 4.87 -8.74 10.86
C GLU A 92 5.12 -7.25 10.53
N VAL A 93 5.92 -7.00 9.50
CA VAL A 93 6.09 -5.66 8.92
C VAL A 93 4.87 -5.29 8.11
N LEU A 94 4.33 -6.26 7.34
CA LEU A 94 3.05 -6.19 6.64
C LEU A 94 2.02 -7.07 7.32
N VAL A 95 0.84 -6.52 7.55
CA VAL A 95 -0.29 -7.23 8.19
C VAL A 95 -1.55 -7.03 7.36
N LEU A 96 -2.30 -8.11 7.15
CA LEU A 96 -3.63 -8.06 6.56
C LEU A 96 -4.70 -7.90 7.64
N ASP A 97 -5.51 -6.86 7.57
CA ASP A 97 -6.74 -6.77 8.35
C ASP A 97 -7.81 -7.66 7.72
N ARG A 98 -8.00 -8.85 8.27
CA ARG A 98 -8.93 -9.86 7.74
C ARG A 98 -10.38 -9.39 7.71
N LEU A 99 -10.78 -8.54 8.67
CA LEU A 99 -12.14 -7.99 8.70
C LEU A 99 -12.35 -7.03 7.52
N VAL A 100 -11.43 -6.09 7.33
CA VAL A 100 -11.49 -5.14 6.20
C VAL A 100 -11.46 -5.89 4.87
N SER A 101 -10.54 -6.83 4.71
CA SER A 101 -10.44 -7.66 3.50
C SER A 101 -11.71 -8.46 3.26
N GLY A 102 -12.27 -9.10 4.28
CA GLY A 102 -13.49 -9.91 4.18
C GLY A 102 -14.73 -9.07 3.80
N ILE A 103 -14.84 -7.84 4.33
CA ILE A 103 -15.90 -6.91 3.93
C ILE A 103 -15.75 -6.48 2.47
N LEU A 104 -14.55 -6.12 2.04
CA LEU A 104 -14.28 -5.70 0.66
C LEU A 104 -14.52 -6.82 -0.36
N GLN A 105 -14.34 -8.07 0.05
CA GLN A 105 -14.60 -9.26 -0.77
C GLN A 105 -16.04 -9.79 -0.64
N ASN A 106 -16.93 -9.07 0.07
CA ASN A 106 -18.29 -9.50 0.37
C ASN A 106 -18.41 -10.85 1.11
N GLN A 107 -17.37 -11.24 1.84
CA GLN A 107 -17.34 -12.46 2.66
C GLN A 107 -17.90 -12.24 4.07
N ILE A 108 -17.83 -11.02 4.57
CA ILE A 108 -18.34 -10.62 5.89
C ILE A 108 -19.43 -9.57 5.69
N PRO A 109 -20.68 -9.86 6.10
CA PRO A 109 -21.78 -8.90 5.99
C PRO A 109 -21.60 -7.75 6.98
N LEU A 110 -21.70 -6.52 6.48
CA LEU A 110 -21.60 -5.31 7.30
C LEU A 110 -22.63 -5.25 8.44
N ALA A 111 -23.84 -5.78 8.19
CA ALA A 111 -24.92 -5.79 9.17
C ALA A 111 -24.61 -6.59 10.45
N SER A 112 -23.62 -7.47 10.40
CA SER A 112 -23.20 -8.27 11.57
C SER A 112 -22.23 -7.54 12.50
N LEU A 113 -21.81 -6.31 12.15
CA LEU A 113 -20.77 -5.58 12.85
C LEU A 113 -21.25 -4.21 13.32
N SER A 114 -20.71 -3.74 14.46
CA SER A 114 -20.99 -2.37 14.90
C SER A 114 -20.35 -1.35 13.93
N PRO A 115 -21.07 -0.26 13.59
CA PRO A 115 -20.53 0.80 12.73
C PRO A 115 -19.21 1.38 13.24
N ARG A 116 -19.05 1.47 14.57
CA ARG A 116 -17.83 1.94 15.23
C ARG A 116 -16.65 1.02 14.93
N THR A 117 -16.84 -0.29 15.03
CA THR A 117 -15.80 -1.30 14.76
C THR A 117 -15.37 -1.21 13.30
N VAL A 118 -16.32 -1.19 12.37
CA VAL A 118 -16.05 -1.07 10.92
C VAL A 118 -15.24 0.19 10.64
N ARG A 119 -15.73 1.35 11.11
CA ARG A 119 -15.04 2.63 10.91
C ARG A 119 -13.60 2.60 11.44
N HIS A 120 -13.41 2.10 12.67
CA HIS A 120 -12.08 2.05 13.30
C HIS A 120 -11.12 1.17 12.49
N ARG A 121 -11.56 -0.03 12.08
CA ARG A 121 -10.73 -0.98 11.32
C ARG A 121 -10.37 -0.43 9.95
N PHE A 122 -11.33 0.13 9.21
CA PHE A 122 -11.07 0.76 7.92
C PHE A 122 -10.07 1.91 8.02
N LEU A 123 -10.28 2.84 8.95
CA LEU A 123 -9.36 3.96 9.13
C LEU A 123 -7.95 3.52 9.54
N ARG A 124 -7.84 2.46 10.35
CA ARG A 124 -6.54 1.91 10.75
C ARG A 124 -5.81 1.24 9.59
N ALA A 125 -6.51 0.41 8.82
CA ALA A 125 -5.89 -0.42 7.79
C ALA A 125 -5.72 0.30 6.44
N THR A 126 -6.58 1.30 6.14
CA THR A 126 -6.59 1.95 4.82
C THR A 126 -6.40 3.47 4.88
N GLY A 127 -6.52 4.08 6.05
CA GLY A 127 -6.55 5.54 6.21
C GLY A 127 -7.83 6.20 5.70
N LEU A 128 -8.74 5.45 5.09
CA LEU A 128 -9.97 5.92 4.44
C LEU A 128 -11.21 5.33 5.13
N SER A 129 -12.34 6.03 5.01
CA SER A 129 -13.61 5.47 5.49
C SER A 129 -14.12 4.39 4.54
N GLN A 130 -14.87 3.44 5.07
CA GLN A 130 -15.54 2.41 4.29
C GLN A 130 -16.42 3.02 3.19
N SER A 131 -17.21 4.06 3.53
CA SER A 131 -18.07 4.74 2.57
C SER A 131 -17.31 5.35 1.40
N TYR A 132 -16.14 5.95 1.68
CA TYR A 132 -15.27 6.52 0.65
C TYR A 132 -14.78 5.42 -0.32
N ILE A 133 -14.30 4.31 0.22
CA ILE A 133 -13.81 3.19 -0.59
C ILE A 133 -14.91 2.63 -1.48
N PHE A 134 -16.11 2.43 -0.94
CA PHE A 134 -17.25 1.92 -1.72
C PHE A 134 -17.74 2.89 -2.78
N GLN A 135 -17.68 4.20 -2.53
CA GLN A 135 -17.98 5.21 -3.55
C GLN A 135 -16.95 5.16 -4.68
N TYR A 136 -15.68 5.07 -4.34
CA TYR A 136 -14.59 4.96 -5.31
C TYR A 136 -14.71 3.69 -6.17
N GLU A 137 -14.99 2.54 -5.57
CA GLU A 137 -15.19 1.28 -6.30
C GLU A 137 -16.41 1.33 -7.24
N ARG A 138 -17.49 1.98 -6.82
CA ARG A 138 -18.68 2.20 -7.68
C ARG A 138 -18.33 3.09 -8.87
N ALA A 139 -17.61 4.18 -8.64
CA ALA A 139 -17.18 5.08 -9.70
C ALA A 139 -16.27 4.34 -10.72
N ASN A 140 -15.29 3.57 -10.24
CA ASN A 140 -14.43 2.79 -11.12
C ASN A 140 -15.19 1.76 -11.95
N ARG A 141 -16.18 1.09 -11.37
CA ARG A 141 -17.04 0.15 -12.12
C ARG A 141 -17.83 0.87 -13.20
N ALA A 142 -18.41 2.03 -12.89
CA ALA A 142 -19.15 2.82 -13.88
C ALA A 142 -18.26 3.25 -15.06
N VAL A 143 -17.04 3.71 -14.78
CA VAL A 143 -16.06 4.06 -15.83
C VAL A 143 -15.70 2.83 -16.69
N ALA A 144 -15.47 1.68 -16.07
CA ALA A 144 -15.16 0.45 -16.79
C ALA A 144 -16.30 0.03 -17.72
N TYR A 145 -17.56 0.16 -17.31
CA TYR A 145 -18.73 -0.10 -18.17
C TYR A 145 -18.81 0.88 -19.35
N LEU A 146 -18.52 2.16 -19.14
CA LEU A 146 -18.52 3.17 -20.21
C LEU A 146 -17.39 2.96 -21.24
N GLN A 147 -16.31 2.33 -20.85
CA GLN A 147 -15.19 2.02 -21.76
C GLN A 147 -15.39 0.75 -22.57
N GLN A 148 -16.34 -0.10 -22.19
CA GLN A 148 -16.68 -1.36 -22.89
C GLN A 148 -17.86 -1.19 -23.89
N GLY A 149 -18.57 -0.08 -23.84
CA GLY A 149 -19.66 0.26 -24.76
C GLY A 149 -19.22 1.15 -25.88
#